data_238aa690f909a8017a281afcd0188c56
#
_entry.id   238aa690f909a8017a281afcd0188c56
#
_cell.length_a   1.000
_cell.length_b   1.000
_cell.length_c   1.000
_cell.angle_alpha   90.00
_cell.angle_beta   90.00
_cell.angle_gamma   90.00
#
_symmetry.space_group_name_H-M   'P 1'
#
loop_
_entity.id
_entity.type
_entity.pdbx_description
1 polymer ?
#
loop_
_entity_poly.entity_id
_entity_poly.type
_entity_poly.pdbx_seq_one_letter_code
_entity_poly.pdbx_strand_id
1 'polypeptide(L)'
;YNISLGKKFTNGFIRNNHDVLEISDRDFIKQNRNFSIRNSQSKFQEYLIETFKNYNPDFLFFGHTKNIDSETIDKFRSLNSNLIISQWNEDPIMPSLNYSKSNIQNISHYGELVDHNFITTDPKVFLRQNKKITNLHFFFVPVDKNIECFDVYKLKPNKDLFYAMSHGVNRAILKKGKIDERINFLNSL
;
A
#
# COMPACT_ATOMS: atom_id res chain seq x y z
N TYR A 1 -2.10 18.56 -1.12
CA TYR A 1 -1.96 17.66 -2.27
C TYR A 1 -1.62 16.28 -1.75
N ASN A 2 -2.61 15.40 -1.67
CA ASN A 2 -2.36 14.00 -1.35
C ASN A 2 -1.98 13.28 -2.64
N ILE A 3 -0.69 13.26 -2.95
CA ILE A 3 -0.13 12.35 -3.96
C ILE A 3 -0.05 10.98 -3.27
N SER A 4 -1.17 10.27 -3.23
CA SER A 4 -1.19 8.92 -2.69
C SER A 4 -0.79 7.92 -3.78
N LEU A 5 -0.10 6.86 -3.40
CA LEU A 5 0.22 5.77 -4.33
C LEU A 5 -1.05 5.12 -4.88
N GLY A 6 -2.11 5.00 -4.07
CA GLY A 6 -3.43 4.56 -4.53
C GLY A 6 -3.93 5.39 -5.71
N LYS A 7 -3.81 6.72 -5.62
CA LYS A 7 -4.23 7.61 -6.71
C LYS A 7 -3.45 7.40 -8.01
N LYS A 8 -2.16 7.09 -7.92
CA LYS A 8 -1.35 6.77 -9.10
C LYS A 8 -1.83 5.48 -9.79
N PHE A 9 -2.17 4.45 -9.01
CA PHE A 9 -2.77 3.22 -9.55
C PHE A 9 -4.12 3.50 -10.19
N THR A 10 -5.02 4.20 -9.48
CA THR A 10 -6.34 4.60 -10.00
C THR A 10 -6.19 5.32 -11.35
N ASN A 11 -5.32 6.33 -11.42
CA ASN A 11 -5.09 7.07 -12.66
C ASN A 11 -4.49 6.18 -13.76
N GLY A 12 -3.63 5.23 -13.39
CA GLY A 12 -3.04 4.25 -14.31
C GLY A 12 -4.11 3.35 -14.93
N PHE A 13 -4.99 2.79 -14.11
CA PHE A 13 -6.10 1.94 -14.57
C PHE A 13 -7.07 2.71 -15.48
N ILE A 14 -7.48 3.92 -15.08
CA ILE A 14 -8.37 4.77 -15.89
C ILE A 14 -7.76 5.07 -17.26
N ARG A 15 -6.45 5.38 -17.34
CA ARG A 15 -5.76 5.61 -18.62
C ARG A 15 -5.65 4.36 -19.50
N ASN A 16 -5.75 3.19 -18.90
CA ASN A 16 -5.83 1.92 -19.64
C ASN A 16 -7.27 1.48 -19.91
N ASN A 17 -8.23 2.43 -19.86
CA ASN A 17 -9.65 2.24 -20.16
C ASN A 17 -10.37 1.26 -19.20
N HIS A 18 -9.93 1.15 -17.96
CA HIS A 18 -10.68 0.47 -16.93
C HIS A 18 -11.63 1.44 -16.23
N ASP A 19 -12.81 0.94 -15.87
CA ASP A 19 -13.69 1.61 -14.92
C ASP A 19 -13.17 1.34 -13.50
N VAL A 20 -13.03 2.37 -12.67
CA VAL A 20 -12.33 2.28 -11.38
C VAL A 20 -13.12 2.95 -10.27
N LEU A 21 -13.45 2.18 -9.25
CA LEU A 21 -13.98 2.68 -8.00
C LEU A 21 -12.90 2.64 -6.91
N GLU A 22 -12.46 3.80 -6.44
CA GLU A 22 -11.47 3.92 -5.36
C GLU A 22 -12.16 4.04 -4.00
N ILE A 23 -11.76 3.20 -3.05
CA ILE A 23 -12.28 3.20 -1.68
C ILE A 23 -11.12 3.39 -0.71
N SER A 24 -11.20 4.39 0.18
CA SER A 24 -10.26 4.60 1.28
C SER A 24 -10.83 4.01 2.57
N ASP A 25 -10.24 2.91 3.03
CA ASP A 25 -10.58 2.26 4.30
C ASP A 25 -10.39 3.22 5.49
N ARG A 26 -9.28 3.96 5.48
CA ARG A 26 -8.92 4.89 6.55
C ARG A 26 -9.90 6.05 6.66
N ASP A 27 -10.31 6.61 5.52
CA ASP A 27 -11.24 7.74 5.51
C ASP A 27 -12.64 7.29 5.92
N PHE A 28 -13.09 6.13 5.43
CA PHE A 28 -14.36 5.55 5.82
C PHE A 28 -14.41 5.30 7.34
N ILE A 29 -13.40 4.61 7.89
CA ILE A 29 -13.34 4.31 9.32
C ILE A 29 -13.27 5.59 10.15
N LYS A 30 -12.49 6.60 9.70
CA LYS A 30 -12.38 7.88 10.38
C LYS A 30 -13.69 8.66 10.42
N GLN A 31 -14.42 8.69 9.30
CA GLN A 31 -15.71 9.39 9.20
C GLN A 31 -16.80 8.69 10.02
N ASN A 32 -16.76 7.36 10.10
CA ASN A 32 -17.74 6.57 10.84
C ASN A 32 -17.32 6.23 12.28
N ARG A 33 -16.24 6.80 12.76
CA ARG A 33 -15.71 6.58 14.10
C ARG A 33 -16.57 7.32 15.12
N ASN A 34 -17.67 6.67 15.55
CA ASN A 34 -18.37 7.00 16.78
C ASN A 34 -17.52 6.48 17.95
N PHE A 35 -18.05 6.36 19.15
CA PHE A 35 -17.33 5.97 20.38
C PHE A 35 -16.57 4.62 20.33
N SER A 36 -16.66 3.83 19.25
CA SER A 36 -15.99 2.53 19.09
C SER A 36 -15.40 2.36 17.70
N ILE A 37 -14.09 2.07 17.65
CA ILE A 37 -13.37 1.70 16.41
C ILE A 37 -13.94 0.38 15.84
N ARG A 38 -14.32 -0.56 16.70
CA ARG A 38 -14.84 -1.86 16.29
C ARG A 38 -16.14 -1.75 15.49
N ASN A 39 -17.02 -0.85 15.89
CA ASN A 39 -18.27 -0.61 15.15
C ASN A 39 -18.03 0.00 13.77
N SER A 40 -17.00 0.85 13.62
CA SER A 40 -16.67 1.42 12.31
C SER A 40 -16.01 0.42 11.38
N GLN A 41 -15.28 -0.57 11.89
CA GLN A 41 -14.76 -1.68 11.09
C GLN A 41 -15.87 -2.59 10.58
N SER A 42 -16.83 -2.98 11.43
CA SER A 42 -17.98 -3.78 10.99
C SER A 42 -18.79 -3.07 9.90
N LYS A 43 -19.10 -1.79 10.11
CA LYS A 43 -19.77 -0.99 9.08
C LYS A 43 -18.98 -0.89 7.78
N PHE A 44 -17.66 -0.91 7.86
CA PHE A 44 -16.81 -0.90 6.68
C PHE A 44 -16.95 -2.21 5.88
N GLN A 45 -16.98 -3.37 6.56
CA GLN A 45 -17.22 -4.65 5.87
C GLN A 45 -18.59 -4.67 5.18
N GLU A 46 -19.63 -4.24 5.88
CA GLU A 46 -21.00 -4.15 5.31
C GLU A 46 -21.02 -3.23 4.07
N TYR A 47 -20.42 -2.04 4.18
CA TYR A 47 -20.29 -1.10 3.07
C TYR A 47 -19.55 -1.72 1.88
N LEU A 48 -18.45 -2.43 2.13
CA LEU A 48 -17.69 -3.08 1.07
C LEU A 48 -18.51 -4.16 0.35
N ILE A 49 -19.25 -4.99 1.10
CA ILE A 49 -20.09 -6.05 0.53
C ILE A 49 -21.21 -5.45 -0.33
N GLU A 50 -21.89 -4.41 0.15
CA GLU A 50 -22.96 -3.74 -0.62
C GLU A 50 -22.40 -3.04 -1.86
N THR A 51 -21.25 -2.39 -1.73
CA THR A 51 -20.57 -1.75 -2.87
C THR A 51 -20.16 -2.80 -3.90
N PHE A 52 -19.63 -3.94 -3.45
CA PHE A 52 -19.23 -5.05 -4.32
C PHE A 52 -20.42 -5.59 -5.11
N LYS A 53 -21.57 -5.81 -4.47
CA LYS A 53 -22.79 -6.28 -5.14
C LYS A 53 -23.27 -5.32 -6.22
N ASN A 54 -23.20 -4.03 -5.96
CA ASN A 54 -23.69 -3.00 -6.88
C ASN A 54 -22.73 -2.74 -8.05
N TYR A 55 -21.42 -2.76 -7.78
CA TYR A 55 -20.39 -2.49 -8.79
C TYR A 55 -19.97 -3.73 -9.57
N ASN A 56 -20.03 -4.91 -8.94
CA ASN A 56 -19.66 -6.21 -9.48
C ASN A 56 -18.29 -6.21 -10.20
N PRO A 57 -17.20 -5.93 -9.51
CA PRO A 57 -15.89 -5.80 -10.13
C PRO A 57 -15.34 -7.16 -10.60
N ASP A 58 -14.55 -7.14 -11.68
CA ASP A 58 -13.75 -8.29 -12.14
C ASP A 58 -12.41 -8.39 -11.40
N PHE A 59 -11.94 -7.27 -10.85
CA PHE A 59 -10.64 -7.15 -10.22
C PHE A 59 -10.68 -6.29 -8.97
N LEU A 60 -10.11 -6.79 -7.88
CA LEU A 60 -9.84 -6.02 -6.66
C LEU A 60 -8.34 -5.82 -6.49
N PHE A 61 -7.96 -4.58 -6.24
CA PHE A 61 -6.57 -4.23 -5.96
C PHE A 61 -6.43 -3.62 -4.57
N PHE A 62 -5.81 -4.36 -3.68
CA PHE A 62 -5.52 -3.90 -2.32
C PHE A 62 -4.20 -3.12 -2.32
N GLY A 63 -4.28 -1.85 -2.01
CA GLY A 63 -3.14 -1.05 -1.64
C GLY A 63 -2.71 -1.37 -0.20
N HIS A 64 -2.30 -0.36 0.52
CA HIS A 64 -1.83 -0.50 1.90
C HIS A 64 -3.00 -0.55 2.92
N THR A 65 -3.93 -1.49 2.73
CA THR A 65 -5.06 -1.71 3.66
C THR A 65 -4.76 -2.83 4.65
N LYS A 66 -5.43 -2.80 5.81
CA LYS A 66 -5.43 -3.85 6.84
C LYS A 66 -6.81 -4.07 7.45
N ASN A 67 -7.81 -3.40 6.92
CA ASN A 67 -9.13 -3.29 7.54
C ASN A 67 -10.19 -4.12 6.81
N ILE A 68 -9.79 -5.06 5.95
CA ILE A 68 -10.70 -5.99 5.28
C ILE A 68 -10.56 -7.34 5.97
N ASP A 69 -11.65 -7.89 6.48
CA ASP A 69 -11.65 -9.17 7.16
C ASP A 69 -11.65 -10.34 6.15
N SER A 70 -11.11 -11.49 6.54
CA SER A 70 -11.06 -12.69 5.68
C SER A 70 -12.45 -13.13 5.22
N GLU A 71 -13.45 -13.07 6.11
CA GLU A 71 -14.83 -13.39 5.80
C GLU A 71 -15.42 -12.49 4.70
N THR A 72 -14.98 -11.22 4.67
CA THR A 72 -15.38 -10.28 3.60
C THR A 72 -14.76 -10.68 2.26
N ILE A 73 -13.51 -11.13 2.23
CA ILE A 73 -12.85 -11.64 1.03
C ILE A 73 -13.55 -12.91 0.54
N ASP A 74 -13.86 -13.84 1.44
CA ASP A 74 -14.60 -15.06 1.11
C ASP A 74 -15.99 -14.73 0.53
N LYS A 75 -16.64 -13.70 1.09
CA LYS A 75 -17.92 -13.22 0.56
C LYS A 75 -17.78 -12.66 -0.85
N PHE A 76 -16.75 -11.89 -1.15
CA PHE A 76 -16.50 -11.41 -2.52
C PHE A 76 -16.33 -12.56 -3.49
N ARG A 77 -15.54 -13.58 -3.16
CA ARG A 77 -15.35 -14.76 -4.01
C ARG A 77 -16.64 -15.56 -4.17
N SER A 78 -17.50 -15.60 -3.16
CA SER A 78 -18.81 -16.26 -3.26
C SER A 78 -19.80 -15.52 -4.17
N LEU A 79 -19.65 -14.20 -4.29
CA LEU A 79 -20.48 -13.36 -5.16
C LEU A 79 -19.98 -13.34 -6.61
N ASN A 80 -18.66 -13.43 -6.82
CA ASN A 80 -18.05 -13.53 -8.14
C ASN A 80 -16.89 -14.53 -8.10
N SER A 81 -17.14 -15.74 -8.64
CA SER A 81 -16.15 -16.83 -8.66
C SER A 81 -14.95 -16.57 -9.58
N ASN A 82 -15.08 -15.64 -10.52
CA ASN A 82 -14.02 -15.25 -11.45
C ASN A 82 -13.22 -14.04 -10.97
N LEU A 83 -13.52 -13.54 -9.77
CA LEU A 83 -12.86 -12.37 -9.20
C LEU A 83 -11.37 -12.62 -9.02
N ILE A 84 -10.56 -11.70 -9.55
CA ILE A 84 -9.12 -11.66 -9.30
C ILE A 84 -8.84 -10.64 -8.20
N ILE A 85 -8.10 -11.04 -7.18
CA ILE A 85 -7.70 -10.18 -6.08
C ILE A 85 -6.19 -10.07 -6.05
N SER A 86 -5.67 -8.86 -6.01
CA SER A 86 -4.23 -8.60 -5.88
C SER A 86 -3.96 -7.62 -4.76
N GLN A 87 -2.78 -7.74 -4.14
CA GLN A 87 -2.26 -6.72 -3.24
C GLN A 87 -0.91 -6.18 -3.72
N TRP A 88 -0.62 -4.96 -3.33
CA TRP A 88 0.68 -4.34 -3.56
C TRP A 88 1.22 -3.68 -2.30
N ASN A 89 2.52 -3.86 -2.07
CA ASN A 89 3.19 -3.35 -0.88
C ASN A 89 4.52 -2.70 -1.26
N GLU A 90 4.68 -1.41 -0.90
CA GLU A 90 5.86 -0.61 -1.23
C GLU A 90 6.98 -0.73 -0.21
N ASP A 91 6.68 -1.21 0.97
CA ASP A 91 7.65 -1.22 2.06
C ASP A 91 8.78 -2.24 1.81
N PRO A 92 10.05 -1.84 1.97
CA PRO A 92 11.17 -2.72 1.72
C PRO A 92 11.23 -3.88 2.71
N ILE A 93 11.68 -5.04 2.21
CA ILE A 93 11.86 -6.27 2.99
C ILE A 93 13.34 -6.61 3.00
N MET A 94 14.04 -6.11 4.02
CA MET A 94 15.47 -6.38 4.19
C MET A 94 15.71 -6.98 5.59
N PRO A 95 16.35 -8.16 5.70
CA PRO A 95 16.56 -8.83 6.99
C PRO A 95 17.26 -7.99 8.05
N SER A 96 18.12 -7.07 7.62
CA SER A 96 18.84 -6.15 8.49
C SER A 96 17.98 -5.03 9.08
N LEU A 97 16.77 -4.81 8.58
CA LEU A 97 15.92 -3.71 9.02
C LEU A 97 14.93 -4.16 10.10
N ASN A 98 14.90 -3.43 11.21
CA ASN A 98 14.03 -3.72 12.35
C ASN A 98 12.53 -3.78 12.00
N TYR A 99 12.12 -3.02 10.98
CA TYR A 99 10.72 -2.97 10.53
C TYR A 99 10.37 -4.05 9.49
N SER A 100 11.35 -4.80 9.00
CA SER A 100 11.11 -5.84 7.99
C SER A 100 10.12 -6.91 8.45
N LYS A 101 10.16 -7.29 9.73
CA LYS A 101 9.19 -8.23 10.32
C LYS A 101 7.76 -7.72 10.21
N SER A 102 7.54 -6.43 10.51
CA SER A 102 6.22 -5.80 10.38
C SER A 102 5.75 -5.77 8.93
N ASN A 103 6.65 -5.46 7.98
CA ASN A 103 6.32 -5.45 6.56
C ASN A 103 5.96 -6.85 6.05
N ILE A 104 6.70 -7.88 6.47
CA ILE A 104 6.37 -9.27 6.16
C ILE A 104 5.00 -9.65 6.72
N GLN A 105 4.68 -9.27 7.96
CA GLN A 105 3.37 -9.52 8.56
C GLN A 105 2.25 -8.82 7.78
N ASN A 106 2.48 -7.59 7.32
CA ASN A 106 1.51 -6.84 6.51
C ASN A 106 1.20 -7.55 5.19
N ILE A 107 2.24 -8.02 4.49
CA ILE A 107 2.08 -8.77 3.25
C ILE A 107 1.40 -10.12 3.51
N SER A 108 1.79 -10.80 4.59
CA SER A 108 1.25 -12.11 4.95
C SER A 108 -0.22 -12.07 5.38
N HIS A 109 -0.71 -10.91 5.82
CA HIS A 109 -2.09 -10.75 6.27
C HIS A 109 -3.11 -11.15 5.20
N TYR A 110 -2.86 -10.78 3.95
CA TYR A 110 -3.68 -11.18 2.81
C TYR A 110 -3.01 -12.18 1.88
N GLY A 111 -1.73 -12.46 2.10
CA GLY A 111 -0.87 -13.12 1.12
C GLY A 111 -1.38 -14.47 0.60
N GLU A 112 -2.05 -15.25 1.45
CA GLU A 112 -2.63 -16.53 1.09
C GLU A 112 -4.09 -16.39 0.58
N LEU A 113 -4.73 -15.23 0.77
CA LEU A 113 -6.12 -14.95 0.42
C LEU A 113 -6.28 -14.31 -0.96
N VAL A 114 -5.18 -13.78 -1.51
CA VAL A 114 -5.18 -13.09 -2.81
C VAL A 114 -4.50 -13.92 -3.89
N ASP A 115 -4.84 -13.64 -5.14
CA ASP A 115 -4.29 -14.37 -6.29
C ASP A 115 -2.87 -13.91 -6.63
N HIS A 116 -2.56 -12.62 -6.43
CA HIS A 116 -1.24 -12.07 -6.72
C HIS A 116 -0.77 -11.11 -5.64
N ASN A 117 0.49 -11.27 -5.26
CA ASN A 117 1.18 -10.40 -4.31
C ASN A 117 2.29 -9.63 -5.02
N PHE A 118 2.15 -8.32 -5.12
CA PHE A 118 3.17 -7.44 -5.71
C PHE A 118 3.97 -6.74 -4.63
N ILE A 119 5.30 -6.82 -4.71
CA ILE A 119 6.23 -6.21 -3.76
C ILE A 119 7.36 -5.47 -4.49
N THR A 120 7.93 -4.47 -3.85
CA THR A 120 9.04 -3.66 -4.40
C THR A 120 10.42 -4.24 -4.09
N THR A 121 10.48 -5.35 -3.36
CA THR A 121 11.71 -6.09 -3.06
C THR A 121 11.76 -7.36 -3.90
N ASP A 122 12.95 -7.88 -4.20
CA ASP A 122 13.09 -9.18 -4.88
C ASP A 122 12.29 -10.25 -4.12
N PRO A 123 11.35 -10.96 -4.77
CA PRO A 123 10.56 -12.03 -4.15
C PRO A 123 11.40 -13.08 -3.44
N LYS A 124 12.61 -13.38 -3.92
CA LYS A 124 13.53 -14.33 -3.28
C LYS A 124 13.93 -13.91 -1.86
N VAL A 125 14.00 -12.61 -1.59
CA VAL A 125 14.31 -12.09 -0.24
C VAL A 125 13.14 -12.37 0.73
N PHE A 126 11.91 -12.21 0.26
CA PHE A 126 10.72 -12.52 1.04
C PHE A 126 10.60 -14.03 1.31
N LEU A 127 10.76 -14.86 0.28
CA LEU A 127 10.61 -16.31 0.36
C LEU A 127 11.62 -16.98 1.32
N ARG A 128 12.76 -16.36 1.55
CA ARG A 128 13.71 -16.83 2.58
C ARG A 128 13.17 -16.70 4.00
N GLN A 129 12.23 -15.77 4.21
CA GLN A 129 11.65 -15.44 5.52
C GLN A 129 10.23 -15.98 5.70
N ASN A 130 9.48 -16.12 4.61
CA ASN A 130 8.13 -16.69 4.60
C ASN A 130 7.92 -17.53 3.34
N LYS A 131 7.83 -18.86 3.50
CA LYS A 131 7.66 -19.82 2.40
C LYS A 131 6.20 -20.12 2.04
N LYS A 132 5.24 -19.60 2.81
CA LYS A 132 3.82 -19.93 2.61
C LYS A 132 3.21 -19.22 1.40
N ILE A 133 3.71 -18.02 1.09
CA ILE A 133 3.20 -17.22 -0.02
C ILE A 133 4.06 -17.50 -1.24
N THR A 134 3.48 -18.07 -2.29
CA THR A 134 4.21 -18.48 -3.50
C THR A 134 3.94 -17.62 -4.72
N ASN A 135 2.83 -16.86 -4.72
CA ASN A 135 2.37 -16.00 -5.82
C ASN A 135 2.90 -14.56 -5.69
N LEU A 136 4.20 -14.42 -5.51
CA LEU A 136 4.92 -13.15 -5.32
C LEU A 136 5.50 -12.66 -6.63
N HIS A 137 5.28 -11.38 -6.91
CA HIS A 137 5.78 -10.71 -8.10
C HIS A 137 6.51 -9.42 -7.71
N PHE A 138 7.59 -9.13 -8.41
CA PHE A 138 8.24 -7.83 -8.29
C PHE A 138 7.48 -6.78 -9.08
N PHE A 139 7.20 -5.63 -8.46
CA PHE A 139 6.58 -4.50 -9.13
C PHE A 139 7.11 -3.18 -8.58
N PHE A 140 7.50 -2.28 -9.45
CA PHE A 140 8.04 -0.98 -9.09
C PHE A 140 7.03 -0.06 -8.40
N VAL A 141 7.54 0.95 -7.70
CA VAL A 141 6.71 2.06 -7.22
C VAL A 141 6.12 2.78 -8.43
N PRO A 142 4.79 2.97 -8.49
CA PRO A 142 4.15 3.58 -9.65
C PRO A 142 4.54 5.05 -9.78
N VAL A 143 4.73 5.47 -11.03
CA VAL A 143 4.94 6.86 -11.43
C VAL A 143 3.75 7.33 -12.25
N ASP A 144 3.22 8.50 -11.93
CA ASP A 144 2.16 9.12 -12.71
C ASP A 144 2.74 10.29 -13.53
N LYS A 145 2.79 10.11 -14.84
CA LYS A 145 3.35 11.12 -15.77
C LYS A 145 2.68 12.50 -15.72
N ASN A 146 1.46 12.58 -15.19
CA ASN A 146 0.76 13.87 -15.07
C ASN A 146 1.02 14.56 -13.73
N ILE A 147 1.54 13.82 -12.76
CA ILE A 147 1.91 14.32 -11.44
C ILE A 147 3.42 14.54 -11.35
N GLU A 148 4.19 13.57 -11.84
CA GLU A 148 5.66 13.56 -11.81
C GLU A 148 6.23 13.94 -13.18
N CYS A 149 5.83 15.13 -13.65
CA CYS A 149 6.11 15.60 -14.99
C CYS A 149 7.29 16.58 -15.09
N PHE A 150 8.09 16.72 -14.04
CA PHE A 150 9.25 17.60 -14.06
C PHE A 150 10.34 17.05 -14.99
N ASP A 151 10.50 17.66 -16.15
CA ASP A 151 11.64 17.42 -17.04
C ASP A 151 12.82 18.31 -16.63
N VAL A 152 13.61 17.82 -15.70
CA VAL A 152 14.81 18.51 -15.21
C VAL A 152 16.09 18.13 -15.97
N TYR A 153 16.02 17.18 -16.89
CA TYR A 153 17.20 16.66 -17.60
C TYR A 153 17.86 17.69 -18.51
N LYS A 154 17.09 18.69 -18.93
CA LYS A 154 17.59 19.80 -19.75
C LYS A 154 18.19 20.95 -18.93
N LEU A 155 18.00 20.92 -17.62
CA LEU A 155 18.51 21.94 -16.71
C LEU A 155 19.92 21.54 -16.27
N LYS A 156 20.84 22.53 -16.29
CA LYS A 156 22.16 22.30 -15.69
C LYS A 156 21.99 22.16 -14.17
N PRO A 157 22.38 21.03 -13.57
CA PRO A 157 22.29 20.88 -12.13
C PRO A 157 23.17 21.91 -11.42
N ASN A 158 22.63 22.51 -10.38
CA ASN A 158 23.37 23.45 -9.53
C ASN A 158 23.80 22.83 -8.19
N LYS A 159 23.54 21.55 -8.01
CA LYS A 159 23.94 20.71 -6.86
C LYS A 159 24.33 19.33 -7.37
N ASP A 160 25.38 18.78 -6.80
CA ASP A 160 25.84 17.42 -7.11
C ASP A 160 24.93 16.37 -6.46
N LEU A 161 24.38 16.69 -5.28
CA LEU A 161 23.49 15.84 -4.53
C LEU A 161 22.31 16.65 -3.97
N PHE A 162 21.10 16.16 -4.16
CA PHE A 162 19.90 16.65 -3.48
C PHE A 162 19.24 15.51 -2.71
N TYR A 163 19.04 15.71 -1.40
CA TYR A 163 18.37 14.73 -0.55
C TYR A 163 17.27 15.40 0.27
N ALA A 164 16.03 14.92 0.11
CA ALA A 164 14.89 15.41 0.86
C ALA A 164 14.24 14.26 1.65
N MET A 165 14.11 14.42 2.96
CA MET A 165 13.46 13.43 3.82
C MET A 165 12.72 14.08 4.98
N SER A 166 11.74 13.36 5.52
CA SER A 166 11.15 13.71 6.80
C SER A 166 12.11 13.32 7.92
N HIS A 167 12.48 14.29 8.77
CA HIS A 167 13.43 14.11 9.85
C HIS A 167 13.00 13.08 10.92
N GLY A 168 11.71 12.84 11.08
CA GLY A 168 11.17 11.79 11.96
C GLY A 168 11.26 12.04 13.46
N VAL A 169 12.02 13.06 13.89
CA VAL A 169 12.37 13.27 15.30
C VAL A 169 11.19 13.65 16.19
N ASN A 170 10.13 14.25 15.63
CA ASN A 170 8.99 14.78 16.39
C ASN A 170 7.63 14.23 15.93
N ARG A 171 7.55 12.96 15.56
CA ARG A 171 6.29 12.36 15.07
C ARG A 171 5.22 12.13 16.13
N ALA A 172 5.54 12.31 17.43
CA ALA A 172 4.57 12.17 18.50
C ALA A 172 4.85 13.14 19.63
N ILE A 173 3.83 13.77 20.16
CA ILE A 173 3.89 14.75 21.25
C ILE A 173 4.56 14.17 22.53
N LEU A 174 4.53 12.85 22.70
CA LEU A 174 5.03 12.15 23.89
C LEU A 174 6.17 11.16 23.63
N LYS A 175 6.67 11.03 22.41
CA LYS A 175 7.79 10.12 22.10
C LYS A 175 8.91 10.91 21.43
N LYS A 176 10.08 10.96 22.07
CA LYS A 176 11.31 11.34 21.36
C LYS A 176 11.53 10.34 20.25
N GLY A 177 11.39 10.80 18.99
CA GLY A 177 11.69 9.99 17.82
C GLY A 177 13.17 9.57 17.87
N LYS A 178 13.48 8.35 17.47
CA LYS A 178 14.84 7.93 17.22
C LYS A 178 15.38 8.73 16.03
N ILE A 179 16.63 9.15 16.11
CA ILE A 179 17.35 9.73 14.96
C ILE A 179 17.34 8.69 13.84
N ASP A 180 16.91 9.09 12.66
CA ASP A 180 16.91 8.25 11.48
C ASP A 180 18.36 7.99 11.04
N GLU A 181 18.72 6.72 10.77
CA GLU A 181 20.08 6.35 10.34
C GLU A 181 20.53 7.10 9.08
N ARG A 182 19.57 7.53 8.24
CA ARG A 182 19.83 8.37 7.07
C ARG A 182 20.44 9.73 7.42
N ILE A 183 20.15 10.26 8.62
CA ILE A 183 20.76 11.50 9.10
C ILE A 183 22.24 11.28 9.39
N ASN A 184 22.60 10.15 9.98
CA ASN A 184 23.99 9.79 10.24
C ASN A 184 24.76 9.66 8.92
N PHE A 185 24.14 9.04 7.90
CA PHE A 185 24.71 8.98 6.55
C PHE A 185 24.95 10.39 5.97
N LEU A 186 23.96 11.28 6.04
CA LEU A 186 24.10 12.66 5.53
C LEU A 186 25.20 13.46 6.26
N ASN A 187 25.37 13.23 7.56
CA ASN A 187 26.42 13.90 8.33
C ASN A 187 27.83 13.34 8.04
N SER A 188 27.92 12.21 7.33
CA SER A 188 29.20 11.61 6.91
C SER A 188 29.65 12.01 5.50
N LEU A 189 28.79 12.72 4.75
CA LEU A 189 29.08 13.29 3.43
C LEU A 189 29.75 14.67 3.56
#